data_ac1c4dcd290c64f8d8e460df80731e01
#
_entry.id   ac1c4dcd290c64f8d8e460df80731e01
#
_cell.length_a   1.000
_cell.length_b   1.000
_cell.length_c   1.000
_cell.angle_alpha   90.00
_cell.angle_beta   90.00
_cell.angle_gamma   90.00
#
_symmetry.space_group_name_H-M   'P 1'
#
loop_
_entity.id
_entity.type
_entity.pdbx_description
1 polymer ?
#
loop_
_entity_poly.entity_id
_entity_poly.type
_entity_poly.pdbx_seq_one_letter_code
_entity_poly.pdbx_strand_id
1 'polypeptide(L)'
;MKILQINVFNYRKGGSEVVYFSTMELLRMHGEEVVNFALRWPENYPSEYESYFPESKETRSELLKPVKNIINYFNNREAARKLEQLIEKERPDLAHMHLIWGQITGSILPVLKRHNVPIIFSIHDYRIVCPAYTFRNGKGEICEQCRGRNFYHCVINKCTKDSYLLSVMMAIEQCYRNRFFNPAEYIDGLIYVSQFAKQMHEKYMPELKEKRNIVLYNLADKILDAPAQKTDRYFLFFGRLSYEKGVKT
;
A
#
# COMPACT_ATOMS: atom_id res chain seq x y z
N MET A 1 17.29 11.76 11.99
CA MET A 1 15.83 11.63 12.27
C MET A 1 15.50 10.18 12.57
N LYS A 2 14.43 9.93 13.32
CA LYS A 2 13.89 8.58 13.51
C LYS A 2 12.66 8.40 12.62
N ILE A 3 12.73 7.51 11.64
CA ILE A 3 11.72 7.34 10.60
C ILE A 3 11.01 6.01 10.78
N LEU A 4 9.69 6.07 10.96
CA LEU A 4 8.83 4.90 11.07
C LEU A 4 8.37 4.46 9.67
N GLN A 5 8.89 3.32 9.21
CA GLN A 5 8.52 2.72 7.93
C GLN A 5 7.36 1.74 8.13
N ILE A 6 6.25 1.94 7.42
CA ILE A 6 5.03 1.13 7.56
C ILE A 6 4.71 0.41 6.25
N ASN A 7 4.63 -0.92 6.30
CA ASN A 7 4.20 -1.74 5.17
C ASN A 7 3.43 -2.98 5.66
N VAL A 8 2.60 -3.59 4.81
CA VAL A 8 1.89 -4.83 5.16
C VAL A 8 2.84 -6.01 5.34
N PHE A 9 3.87 -6.11 4.51
CA PHE A 9 4.81 -7.23 4.49
C PHE A 9 6.20 -6.79 4.94
N ASN A 10 6.81 -7.55 5.85
CA ASN A 10 8.22 -7.39 6.23
C ASN A 10 9.10 -8.46 5.55
N TYR A 11 8.79 -8.79 4.30
CA TYR A 11 9.57 -9.67 3.41
C TYR A 11 9.36 -9.26 1.95
N ARG A 12 10.27 -9.64 1.05
CA ARG A 12 10.20 -9.28 -0.37
C ARG A 12 9.16 -10.12 -1.10
N LYS A 13 7.91 -9.65 -1.14
CA LYS A 13 6.79 -10.27 -1.83
C LYS A 13 6.64 -9.80 -3.28
N GLY A 14 6.97 -8.57 -3.57
CA GLY A 14 6.81 -7.94 -4.88
C GLY A 14 7.60 -6.64 -5.01
N GLY A 15 7.30 -5.86 -6.06
CA GLY A 15 8.04 -4.63 -6.36
C GLY A 15 7.90 -3.53 -5.30
N SER A 16 6.72 -3.40 -4.67
CA SER A 16 6.51 -2.44 -3.59
C SER A 16 7.39 -2.72 -2.37
N GLU A 17 7.60 -4.01 -2.05
CA GLU A 17 8.47 -4.40 -0.95
C GLU A 17 9.95 -4.21 -1.27
N VAL A 18 10.35 -4.37 -2.54
CA VAL A 18 11.71 -3.98 -2.97
C VAL A 18 11.93 -2.50 -2.69
N VAL A 19 11.01 -1.61 -3.09
CA VAL A 19 11.11 -0.17 -2.80
C VAL A 19 11.13 0.11 -1.30
N TYR A 20 10.28 -0.55 -0.52
CA TYR A 20 10.23 -0.42 0.93
C TYR A 20 11.59 -0.75 1.58
N PHE A 21 12.19 -1.90 1.25
CA PHE A 21 13.48 -2.31 1.81
C PHE A 21 14.64 -1.43 1.32
N SER A 22 14.67 -1.10 0.03
CA SER A 22 15.69 -0.19 -0.53
C SER A 22 15.61 1.20 0.10
N THR A 23 14.40 1.69 0.40
CA THR A 23 14.22 2.95 1.12
C THR A 23 14.77 2.87 2.55
N MET A 24 14.50 1.79 3.28
CA MET A 24 15.03 1.61 4.64
C MET A 24 16.56 1.54 4.64
N GLU A 25 17.14 0.83 3.68
CA GLU A 25 18.60 0.72 3.52
C GLU A 25 19.21 2.09 3.22
N LEU A 26 18.65 2.82 2.26
CA LEU A 26 19.10 4.16 1.89
C LEU A 26 19.06 5.13 3.08
N LEU A 27 17.98 5.13 3.85
CA LEU A 27 17.85 5.97 5.04
C LEU A 27 18.94 5.64 6.07
N ARG A 28 19.20 4.37 6.34
CA ARG A 28 20.28 3.94 7.25
C ARG A 28 21.66 4.35 6.76
N MET A 29 21.91 4.25 5.45
CA MET A 29 23.17 4.70 4.84
C MET A 29 23.40 6.20 5.01
N HIS A 30 22.32 6.99 5.15
CA HIS A 30 22.39 8.44 5.42
C HIS A 30 22.36 8.79 6.91
N GLY A 31 22.54 7.81 7.79
CA GLY A 31 22.60 8.02 9.23
C GLY A 31 21.26 8.20 9.93
N GLU A 32 20.14 7.86 9.25
CA GLU A 32 18.82 7.94 9.85
C GLU A 32 18.49 6.67 10.65
N GLU A 33 17.79 6.83 11.78
CA GLU A 33 17.25 5.70 12.53
C GLU A 33 15.96 5.22 11.85
N VAL A 34 15.86 3.91 11.64
CA VAL A 34 14.69 3.33 10.95
C VAL A 34 13.99 2.32 11.85
N VAL A 35 12.79 2.65 12.24
CA VAL A 35 11.82 1.79 12.94
C VAL A 35 10.88 1.19 11.89
N ASN A 36 10.58 -0.10 11.95
CA ASN A 36 9.62 -0.69 11.02
C ASN A 36 8.39 -1.25 11.72
N PHE A 37 7.23 -1.14 11.04
CA PHE A 37 5.95 -1.69 11.47
C PHE A 37 5.29 -2.42 10.31
N ALA A 38 4.95 -3.69 10.54
CA ALA A 38 4.32 -4.56 9.54
C ALA A 38 3.32 -5.51 10.21
N LEU A 39 2.67 -6.38 9.42
CA LEU A 39 1.93 -7.50 9.98
C LEU A 39 2.86 -8.68 10.24
N ARG A 40 2.46 -9.55 11.17
CA ARG A 40 3.15 -10.81 11.43
C ARG A 40 2.81 -11.83 10.34
N TRP A 41 3.83 -12.21 9.57
CA TRP A 41 3.75 -13.26 8.55
C TRP A 41 4.84 -14.30 8.82
N PRO A 42 4.63 -15.57 8.45
CA PRO A 42 5.65 -16.62 8.63
C PRO A 42 6.98 -16.30 7.89
N GLU A 43 6.88 -15.59 6.76
CA GLU A 43 8.00 -15.24 5.90
C GLU A 43 8.74 -13.96 6.30
N ASN A 44 8.30 -13.27 7.37
CA ASN A 44 8.92 -12.01 7.77
C ASN A 44 10.42 -12.17 8.04
N TYR A 45 11.19 -11.19 7.59
CA TYR A 45 12.57 -11.04 8.04
C TYR A 45 12.59 -10.63 9.52
N PRO A 46 13.63 -11.02 10.27
CA PRO A 46 13.75 -10.66 11.68
C PRO A 46 13.68 -9.16 11.91
N SER A 47 12.98 -8.74 12.95
CA SER A 47 12.86 -7.34 13.36
C SER A 47 12.82 -7.25 14.88
N GLU A 48 13.54 -6.28 15.45
CA GLU A 48 13.49 -5.95 16.88
C GLU A 48 12.10 -5.41 17.30
N TYR A 49 11.29 -4.96 16.31
CA TYR A 49 9.95 -4.44 16.52
C TYR A 49 8.84 -5.48 16.31
N GLU A 50 9.19 -6.73 16.08
CA GLU A 50 8.21 -7.79 15.76
C GLU A 50 7.12 -7.98 16.83
N SER A 51 7.43 -7.73 18.10
CA SER A 51 6.46 -7.78 19.20
C SER A 51 5.28 -6.82 19.01
N TYR A 52 5.49 -5.72 18.28
CA TYR A 52 4.49 -4.73 17.93
C TYR A 52 3.73 -5.06 16.64
N PHE A 53 4.09 -6.09 15.90
CA PHE A 53 3.40 -6.45 14.67
C PHE A 53 2.06 -7.10 14.98
N PRO A 54 0.94 -6.58 14.43
CA PRO A 54 -0.36 -7.22 14.58
C PRO A 54 -0.44 -8.51 13.76
N GLU A 55 -1.34 -9.40 14.18
CA GLU A 55 -1.53 -10.68 13.52
C GLU A 55 -2.06 -10.51 12.08
N SER A 56 -1.46 -11.23 11.14
CA SER A 56 -1.97 -11.34 9.77
C SER A 56 -3.18 -12.28 9.71
N LYS A 57 -3.84 -12.33 8.56
CA LYS A 57 -4.93 -13.28 8.32
C LYS A 57 -4.49 -14.75 8.40
N GLU A 58 -3.20 -15.03 8.19
CA GLU A 58 -2.65 -16.40 8.20
C GLU A 58 -2.28 -16.86 9.61
N THR A 59 -1.91 -15.93 10.49
CA THR A 59 -1.49 -16.24 11.86
C THR A 59 -2.64 -16.24 12.88
N ARG A 60 -3.85 -15.79 12.47
CA ARG A 60 -5.02 -15.73 13.37
C ARG A 60 -5.60 -17.10 13.71
N SER A 61 -6.17 -17.19 14.92
CA SER A 61 -6.89 -18.37 15.39
C SER A 61 -7.96 -18.85 14.38
N GLU A 62 -8.02 -20.14 14.12
CA GLU A 62 -8.92 -20.79 13.15
C GLU A 62 -10.41 -20.50 13.43
N LEU A 63 -10.85 -20.58 14.70
CA LEU A 63 -12.26 -20.43 15.10
C LEU A 63 -12.86 -19.04 14.78
N LEU A 64 -12.08 -17.96 14.95
CA LEU A 64 -12.54 -16.59 14.75
C LEU A 64 -12.03 -15.96 13.45
N LYS A 65 -11.27 -16.72 12.65
CA LYS A 65 -10.57 -16.25 11.46
C LYS A 65 -11.49 -15.54 10.45
N PRO A 66 -12.64 -16.08 10.03
CA PRO A 66 -13.46 -15.43 9.00
C PRO A 66 -14.06 -14.11 9.48
N VAL A 67 -14.68 -14.08 10.66
CA VAL A 67 -15.34 -12.87 11.21
C VAL A 67 -14.30 -11.78 11.52
N LYS A 68 -13.22 -12.13 12.22
CA LYS A 68 -12.15 -11.19 12.57
C LYS A 68 -11.45 -10.65 11.32
N ASN A 69 -11.32 -11.45 10.27
CA ASN A 69 -10.74 -10.99 9.01
C ASN A 69 -11.63 -9.98 8.29
N ILE A 70 -12.93 -10.16 8.30
CA ILE A 70 -13.88 -9.19 7.73
C ILE A 70 -13.82 -7.87 8.51
N ILE A 71 -13.93 -7.92 9.84
CA ILE A 71 -13.88 -6.72 10.69
C ILE A 71 -12.55 -5.98 10.49
N ASN A 72 -11.43 -6.70 10.57
CA ASN A 72 -10.11 -6.11 10.42
C ASN A 72 -9.81 -5.61 9.00
N TYR A 73 -10.55 -6.07 8.00
CA TYR A 73 -10.45 -5.56 6.63
C TYR A 73 -10.90 -4.09 6.54
N PHE A 74 -11.86 -3.68 7.37
CA PHE A 74 -12.35 -2.31 7.45
C PHE A 74 -11.63 -1.48 8.50
N ASN A 75 -11.39 -2.07 9.68
CA ASN A 75 -10.84 -1.37 10.83
C ASN A 75 -10.02 -2.31 11.72
N ASN A 76 -8.71 -2.29 11.56
CA ASN A 76 -7.79 -3.11 12.35
C ASN A 76 -7.40 -2.41 13.65
N ARG A 77 -8.24 -2.54 14.68
CA ARG A 77 -7.99 -1.96 16.01
C ARG A 77 -6.71 -2.51 16.67
N GLU A 78 -6.35 -3.75 16.37
CA GLU A 78 -5.09 -4.33 16.86
C GLU A 78 -3.88 -3.59 16.28
N ALA A 79 -3.91 -3.31 14.97
CA ALA A 79 -2.85 -2.54 14.31
C ALA A 79 -2.74 -1.13 14.90
N ALA A 80 -3.87 -0.46 15.12
CA ALA A 80 -3.89 0.87 15.74
C ALA A 80 -3.26 0.86 17.14
N ARG A 81 -3.69 -0.07 18.01
CA ARG A 81 -3.17 -0.18 19.38
C ARG A 81 -1.67 -0.54 19.42
N LYS A 82 -1.23 -1.50 18.61
CA LYS A 82 0.18 -1.91 18.57
C LYS A 82 1.08 -0.83 17.99
N LEU A 83 0.60 -0.10 16.98
CA LEU A 83 1.32 1.05 16.45
C LEU A 83 1.44 2.17 17.50
N GLU A 84 0.38 2.45 18.27
CA GLU A 84 0.42 3.43 19.34
C GLU A 84 1.50 3.10 20.37
N GLN A 85 1.55 1.84 20.84
CA GLN A 85 2.60 1.36 21.74
C GLN A 85 4.02 1.53 21.17
N LEU A 86 4.20 1.29 19.87
CA LEU A 86 5.48 1.49 19.19
C LEU A 86 5.85 2.97 19.13
N ILE A 87 4.91 3.85 18.78
CA ILE A 87 5.13 5.30 18.72
C ILE A 87 5.50 5.87 20.10
N GLU A 88 4.81 5.45 21.16
CA GLU A 88 5.09 5.89 22.53
C GLU A 88 6.52 5.52 22.97
N LYS A 89 6.99 4.35 22.58
CA LYS A 89 8.33 3.88 22.89
C LYS A 89 9.40 4.57 22.04
N GLU A 90 9.23 4.57 20.72
CA GLU A 90 10.25 4.96 19.77
C GLU A 90 10.25 6.45 19.43
N ARG A 91 9.09 7.13 19.58
CA ARG A 91 8.91 8.57 19.30
C ARG A 91 9.46 8.99 17.94
N PRO A 92 8.96 8.41 16.83
CA PRO A 92 9.45 8.71 15.50
C PRO A 92 9.12 10.16 15.11
N ASP A 93 10.03 10.79 14.37
CA ASP A 93 9.86 12.14 13.81
C ASP A 93 8.96 12.18 12.60
N LEU A 94 8.84 11.04 11.87
CA LEU A 94 8.12 10.91 10.61
C LEU A 94 7.66 9.47 10.40
N ALA A 95 6.45 9.30 9.85
CA ALA A 95 5.96 8.01 9.35
C ALA A 95 5.98 8.01 7.82
N HIS A 96 6.68 7.05 7.23
CA HIS A 96 6.65 6.79 5.80
C HIS A 96 5.90 5.48 5.54
N MET A 97 4.75 5.59 4.88
CA MET A 97 3.85 4.47 4.62
C MET A 97 3.96 4.02 3.16
N HIS A 98 3.82 2.71 2.95
CA HIS A 98 3.75 2.09 1.64
C HIS A 98 2.39 1.40 1.44
N LEU A 99 2.27 0.10 1.66
CA LEU A 99 1.00 -0.62 1.57
C LEU A 99 0.39 -0.78 2.96
N ILE A 100 -0.81 -0.27 3.16
CA ILE A 100 -1.54 -0.41 4.43
C ILE A 100 -2.96 -0.96 4.26
N TRP A 101 -3.54 -0.81 3.05
CA TRP A 101 -4.95 -1.09 2.80
C TRP A 101 -5.27 -2.59 2.84
N GLY A 102 -6.44 -2.90 3.40
CA GLY A 102 -6.99 -4.25 3.47
C GLY A 102 -6.48 -5.12 4.62
N GLN A 103 -5.43 -4.72 5.33
CA GLN A 103 -4.94 -5.48 6.49
C GLN A 103 -4.48 -4.61 7.67
N ILE A 104 -3.54 -3.69 7.49
CA ILE A 104 -3.22 -2.68 8.52
C ILE A 104 -4.38 -1.69 8.61
N THR A 105 -4.89 -1.24 7.47
CA THR A 105 -6.01 -0.31 7.27
C THR A 105 -5.73 1.15 7.67
N GLY A 106 -6.69 2.03 7.36
CA GLY A 106 -6.63 3.44 7.76
C GLY A 106 -6.77 3.69 9.27
N SER A 107 -7.05 2.65 10.07
CA SER A 107 -7.18 2.77 11.53
C SER A 107 -5.93 3.32 12.23
N ILE A 108 -4.77 3.24 11.59
CA ILE A 108 -3.50 3.77 12.10
C ILE A 108 -3.36 5.29 11.89
N LEU A 109 -4.07 5.88 10.93
CA LEU A 109 -3.93 7.29 10.59
C LEU A 109 -4.30 8.24 11.75
N PRO A 110 -5.45 8.04 12.47
CA PRO A 110 -5.76 8.82 13.64
C PRO A 110 -4.73 8.67 14.78
N VAL A 111 -4.07 7.52 14.89
CA VAL A 111 -3.01 7.29 15.90
C VAL A 111 -1.81 8.19 15.59
N LEU A 112 -1.29 8.14 14.38
CA LEU A 112 -0.18 9.00 13.94
C LEU A 112 -0.52 10.48 14.14
N LYS A 113 -1.74 10.89 13.78
CA LYS A 113 -2.20 12.28 13.94
C LYS A 113 -2.22 12.73 15.41
N ARG A 114 -2.73 11.89 16.34
CA ARG A 114 -2.77 12.20 17.78
C ARG A 114 -1.38 12.39 18.38
N HIS A 115 -0.40 11.65 17.90
CA HIS A 115 0.99 11.75 18.34
C HIS A 115 1.80 12.80 17.56
N ASN A 116 1.14 13.60 16.70
CA ASN A 116 1.78 14.62 15.85
C ASN A 116 2.93 14.06 14.97
N VAL A 117 2.82 12.80 14.53
CA VAL A 117 3.79 12.20 13.62
C VAL A 117 3.35 12.51 12.18
N PRO A 118 4.10 13.32 11.42
CA PRO A 118 3.80 13.62 10.02
C PRO A 118 3.79 12.36 9.16
N ILE A 119 2.93 12.33 8.14
CA ILE A 119 2.71 11.15 7.32
C ILE A 119 3.11 11.42 5.88
N ILE A 120 4.10 10.68 5.36
CA ILE A 120 4.40 10.57 3.93
C ILE A 120 3.88 9.22 3.43
N PHE A 121 3.25 9.20 2.26
CA PHE A 121 2.70 7.98 1.67
C PHE A 121 3.23 7.76 0.25
N SER A 122 3.91 6.63 0.05
CA SER A 122 4.33 6.18 -1.29
C SER A 122 3.20 5.43 -1.98
N ILE A 123 2.79 5.94 -3.12
CA ILE A 123 1.67 5.43 -3.92
C ILE A 123 2.18 4.35 -4.88
N HIS A 124 1.90 3.09 -4.58
CA HIS A 124 2.29 1.94 -5.40
C HIS A 124 1.16 1.37 -6.25
N ASP A 125 -0.10 1.67 -5.91
CA ASP A 125 -1.30 1.22 -6.62
C ASP A 125 -2.39 2.29 -6.59
N TYR A 126 -3.53 2.00 -7.19
CA TYR A 126 -4.66 2.96 -7.26
C TYR A 126 -5.71 2.74 -6.17
N ARG A 127 -5.40 2.04 -5.09
CA ARG A 127 -6.37 1.68 -4.06
C ARG A 127 -6.98 2.90 -3.34
N ILE A 128 -6.30 4.02 -3.30
CA ILE A 128 -6.85 5.26 -2.74
C ILE A 128 -8.08 5.73 -3.53
N VAL A 129 -8.08 5.55 -4.85
CA VAL A 129 -9.07 6.14 -5.76
C VAL A 129 -9.93 5.12 -6.51
N CYS A 130 -9.52 3.85 -6.56
CA CYS A 130 -10.22 2.78 -7.24
C CYS A 130 -10.42 1.57 -6.31
N PRO A 131 -11.66 1.12 -6.02
CA PRO A 131 -11.90 -0.03 -5.15
C PRO A 131 -11.19 -1.30 -5.60
N ALA A 132 -11.13 -1.54 -6.92
CA ALA A 132 -10.40 -2.67 -7.51
C ALA A 132 -8.88 -2.43 -7.68
N TYR A 133 -8.36 -1.25 -7.30
CA TYR A 133 -6.96 -0.80 -7.33
C TYR A 133 -6.22 -0.90 -8.68
N THR A 134 -6.87 -1.31 -9.76
CA THR A 134 -6.24 -1.57 -11.07
C THR A 134 -6.77 -0.71 -12.21
N PHE A 135 -7.87 0.04 -12.00
CA PHE A 135 -8.64 0.68 -13.06
C PHE A 135 -9.06 -0.30 -14.17
N ARG A 136 -9.38 -1.56 -13.79
CA ARG A 136 -9.95 -2.56 -14.69
C ARG A 136 -11.26 -3.09 -14.12
N ASN A 137 -12.22 -3.36 -15.02
CA ASN A 137 -13.49 -4.01 -14.67
C ASN A 137 -13.34 -5.54 -14.58
N GLY A 138 -14.42 -6.26 -14.25
CA GLY A 138 -14.42 -7.72 -14.15
C GLY A 138 -14.06 -8.44 -15.45
N LYS A 139 -14.25 -7.80 -16.61
CA LYS A 139 -13.84 -8.32 -17.93
C LYS A 139 -12.37 -8.03 -18.27
N GLY A 140 -11.65 -7.29 -17.40
CA GLY A 140 -10.26 -6.90 -17.63
C GLY A 140 -10.09 -5.64 -18.50
N GLU A 141 -11.18 -4.97 -18.89
CA GLU A 141 -11.14 -3.74 -19.68
C GLU A 141 -10.80 -2.53 -18.79
N ILE A 142 -10.14 -1.52 -19.36
CA ILE A 142 -9.85 -0.26 -18.67
C ILE A 142 -11.18 0.40 -18.25
N CYS A 143 -11.30 0.79 -16.98
CA CYS A 143 -12.51 1.34 -16.41
C CYS A 143 -12.21 2.56 -15.55
N GLU A 144 -12.87 3.66 -15.84
CA GLU A 144 -12.75 4.92 -15.11
C GLU A 144 -14.11 5.41 -14.52
N GLN A 145 -15.06 4.53 -14.33
CA GLN A 145 -16.44 4.90 -14.00
C GLN A 145 -16.67 5.34 -12.54
N CYS A 146 -15.76 4.98 -11.61
CA CYS A 146 -15.89 5.37 -10.19
C CYS A 146 -15.51 6.85 -9.92
N ARG A 147 -15.50 7.68 -10.95
CA ARG A 147 -15.25 9.12 -10.83
C ARG A 147 -16.31 9.80 -9.95
N GLY A 148 -15.91 10.78 -9.16
CA GLY A 148 -16.82 11.44 -8.22
C GLY A 148 -17.26 10.56 -7.04
N ARG A 149 -16.47 9.52 -6.71
CA ARG A 149 -16.75 8.57 -5.63
C ARG A 149 -18.00 7.69 -5.85
N ASN A 150 -18.41 7.50 -7.10
CA ASN A 150 -19.55 6.65 -7.48
C ASN A 150 -19.14 5.17 -7.52
N PHE A 151 -18.81 4.59 -6.36
CA PHE A 151 -18.26 3.23 -6.26
C PHE A 151 -19.25 2.11 -6.57
N TYR A 152 -20.55 2.40 -6.78
CA TYR A 152 -21.53 1.41 -7.24
C TYR A 152 -21.15 0.83 -8.63
N HIS A 153 -20.44 1.59 -9.45
CA HIS A 153 -19.91 1.09 -10.72
C HIS A 153 -18.96 -0.09 -10.54
N CYS A 154 -18.20 -0.13 -9.45
CA CYS A 154 -17.34 -1.27 -9.12
C CYS A 154 -18.17 -2.55 -8.94
N VAL A 155 -19.38 -2.44 -8.38
CA VAL A 155 -20.29 -3.57 -8.14
C VAL A 155 -20.90 -4.04 -9.46
N ILE A 156 -21.50 -3.12 -10.25
CA ILE A 156 -22.14 -3.45 -11.53
C ILE A 156 -21.14 -4.11 -12.49
N ASN A 157 -19.93 -3.58 -12.55
CA ASN A 157 -18.87 -4.08 -13.43
C ASN A 157 -18.08 -5.26 -12.84
N LYS A 158 -18.49 -5.78 -11.68
CA LYS A 158 -17.81 -6.90 -10.98
C LYS A 158 -16.29 -6.76 -10.94
N CYS A 159 -15.79 -5.54 -10.67
CA CYS A 159 -14.38 -5.18 -10.85
C CYS A 159 -13.40 -6.06 -10.05
N THR A 160 -13.87 -6.70 -8.97
CA THR A 160 -13.03 -7.53 -8.11
C THR A 160 -13.23 -9.00 -8.43
N LYS A 161 -12.28 -9.59 -9.15
CA LYS A 161 -12.26 -11.02 -9.52
C LYS A 161 -13.55 -11.52 -10.16
N ASP A 162 -14.20 -10.68 -10.97
CA ASP A 162 -15.49 -10.95 -11.61
C ASP A 162 -16.58 -11.43 -10.62
N SER A 163 -16.55 -10.94 -9.39
CA SER A 163 -17.47 -11.33 -8.31
C SER A 163 -18.27 -10.15 -7.80
N TYR A 164 -19.59 -10.26 -7.78
CA TYR A 164 -20.47 -9.25 -7.16
C TYR A 164 -20.18 -9.07 -5.67
N LEU A 165 -20.08 -10.16 -4.91
CA LEU A 165 -19.88 -10.12 -3.47
C LEU A 165 -18.56 -9.42 -3.10
N LEU A 166 -17.47 -9.77 -3.77
CA LEU A 166 -16.18 -9.15 -3.54
C LEU A 166 -16.19 -7.67 -3.96
N SER A 167 -16.86 -7.33 -5.07
CA SER A 167 -16.97 -5.95 -5.53
C SER A 167 -17.82 -5.08 -4.60
N VAL A 168 -18.91 -5.63 -4.02
CA VAL A 168 -19.69 -4.98 -2.95
C VAL A 168 -18.81 -4.71 -1.74
N MET A 169 -18.06 -5.70 -1.27
CA MET A 169 -17.16 -5.56 -0.12
C MET A 169 -16.12 -4.46 -0.36
N MET A 170 -15.52 -4.42 -1.54
CA MET A 170 -14.52 -3.41 -1.90
C MET A 170 -15.12 -2.01 -2.03
N ALA A 171 -16.33 -1.89 -2.60
CA ALA A 171 -17.03 -0.61 -2.69
C ALA A 171 -17.41 -0.07 -1.31
N ILE A 172 -17.90 -0.93 -0.41
CA ILE A 172 -18.23 -0.56 0.98
C ILE A 172 -16.95 -0.16 1.73
N GLU A 173 -15.84 -0.91 1.57
CA GLU A 173 -14.56 -0.55 2.19
C GLU A 173 -14.08 0.84 1.73
N GLN A 174 -14.17 1.12 0.44
CA GLN A 174 -13.80 2.42 -0.11
C GLN A 174 -14.66 3.55 0.48
N CYS A 175 -15.99 3.37 0.58
CA CYS A 175 -16.89 4.32 1.22
C CYS A 175 -16.55 4.52 2.70
N TYR A 176 -16.35 3.43 3.44
CA TYR A 176 -16.00 3.44 4.85
C TYR A 176 -14.68 4.19 5.08
N ARG A 177 -13.65 3.87 4.31
CA ARG A 177 -12.34 4.52 4.38
C ARG A 177 -12.44 6.02 4.09
N ASN A 178 -13.13 6.40 3.03
CA ASN A 178 -13.30 7.81 2.67
C ASN A 178 -14.11 8.58 3.72
N ARG A 179 -14.96 7.92 4.49
CA ARG A 179 -15.76 8.56 5.55
C ARG A 179 -15.00 8.69 6.86
N PHE A 180 -14.19 7.70 7.25
CA PHE A 180 -13.57 7.62 8.57
C PHE A 180 -12.06 7.79 8.57
N PHE A 181 -11.40 7.50 7.46
CA PHE A 181 -9.94 7.48 7.31
C PHE A 181 -9.52 8.11 5.98
N ASN A 182 -10.13 9.24 5.63
CA ASN A 182 -9.90 9.90 4.35
C ASN A 182 -8.41 10.25 4.17
N PRO A 183 -7.70 9.66 3.18
CA PRO A 183 -6.28 9.93 2.97
C PRO A 183 -5.94 11.41 2.82
N ALA A 184 -6.83 12.20 2.19
CA ALA A 184 -6.62 13.62 2.01
C ALA A 184 -6.60 14.43 3.32
N GLU A 185 -7.20 13.91 4.40
CA GLU A 185 -7.22 14.59 5.71
C GLU A 185 -5.98 14.26 6.57
N TYR A 186 -5.45 13.06 6.43
CA TYR A 186 -4.39 12.55 7.30
C TYR A 186 -2.99 12.63 6.70
N ILE A 187 -2.86 12.46 5.38
CA ILE A 187 -1.55 12.40 4.72
C ILE A 187 -1.01 13.81 4.51
N ASP A 188 0.23 14.06 4.91
CA ASP A 188 0.90 15.35 4.79
C ASP A 188 1.71 15.46 3.49
N GLY A 189 2.24 14.33 3.00
CA GLY A 189 3.02 14.30 1.77
C GLY A 189 2.84 13.01 0.97
N LEU A 190 2.98 13.09 -0.34
CA LEU A 190 2.79 12.00 -1.29
C LEU A 190 4.02 11.79 -2.16
N ILE A 191 4.43 10.53 -2.31
CA ILE A 191 5.45 10.10 -3.27
C ILE A 191 4.75 9.25 -4.33
N TYR A 192 4.69 9.76 -5.55
CA TYR A 192 4.13 9.02 -6.69
C TYR A 192 5.24 8.30 -7.47
N VAL A 193 5.03 7.04 -7.79
CA VAL A 193 6.01 6.23 -8.54
C VAL A 193 6.05 6.57 -10.04
N SER A 194 5.13 7.40 -10.53
CA SER A 194 5.13 7.89 -11.90
C SER A 194 4.25 9.13 -12.05
N GLN A 195 4.50 9.92 -13.10
CA GLN A 195 3.66 11.06 -13.46
C GLN A 195 2.21 10.63 -13.77
N PHE A 196 2.03 9.48 -14.39
CA PHE A 196 0.70 8.91 -14.66
C PHE A 196 -0.05 8.59 -13.35
N ALA A 197 0.63 7.97 -12.38
CA ALA A 197 0.03 7.69 -11.07
C ALA A 197 -0.41 8.98 -10.37
N LYS A 198 0.40 10.04 -10.40
CA LYS A 198 0.03 11.36 -9.88
C LYS A 198 -1.23 11.89 -10.56
N GLN A 199 -1.23 11.97 -11.89
CA GLN A 199 -2.38 12.49 -12.66
C GLN A 199 -3.68 11.73 -12.36
N MET A 200 -3.61 10.40 -12.27
CA MET A 200 -4.78 9.58 -11.96
C MET A 200 -5.31 9.83 -10.54
N HIS A 201 -4.44 9.90 -9.54
CA HIS A 201 -4.87 10.18 -8.17
C HIS A 201 -5.49 11.58 -8.04
N GLU A 202 -4.86 12.60 -8.60
CA GLU A 202 -5.35 13.98 -8.58
C GLU A 202 -6.64 14.17 -9.39
N LYS A 203 -6.85 13.38 -10.46
CA LYS A 203 -8.09 13.36 -11.25
C LYS A 203 -9.28 12.84 -10.46
N TYR A 204 -9.08 11.82 -9.61
CA TYR A 204 -10.15 11.15 -8.86
C TYR A 204 -10.33 11.67 -7.44
N MET A 205 -9.30 12.27 -6.87
CA MET A 205 -9.29 12.90 -5.55
C MET A 205 -8.54 14.24 -5.64
N PRO A 206 -9.22 15.31 -6.13
CA PRO A 206 -8.58 16.61 -6.37
C PRO A 206 -7.93 17.23 -5.14
N GLU A 207 -8.39 16.87 -3.94
CA GLU A 207 -7.85 17.33 -2.66
C GLU A 207 -6.37 16.94 -2.46
N LEU A 208 -5.90 15.92 -3.18
CA LEU A 208 -4.49 15.50 -3.13
C LEU A 208 -3.54 16.48 -3.83
N LYS A 209 -4.05 17.38 -4.70
CA LYS A 209 -3.25 18.43 -5.35
C LYS A 209 -2.66 19.42 -4.35
N GLU A 210 -3.40 19.69 -3.27
CA GLU A 210 -3.02 20.63 -2.22
C GLU A 210 -1.94 20.06 -1.28
N LYS A 211 -1.66 18.77 -1.36
CA LYS A 211 -0.66 18.10 -0.55
C LYS A 211 0.74 18.29 -1.12
N ARG A 212 1.75 18.35 -0.25
CA ARG A 212 3.14 18.25 -0.69
C ARG A 212 3.30 16.96 -1.47
N ASN A 213 3.87 17.01 -2.66
CA ASN A 213 4.04 15.80 -3.46
C ASN A 213 5.28 15.85 -4.34
N ILE A 214 5.80 14.66 -4.64
CA ILE A 214 6.91 14.47 -5.56
C ILE A 214 6.65 13.23 -6.42
N VAL A 215 7.14 13.25 -7.65
CA VAL A 215 7.23 12.05 -8.48
C VAL A 215 8.64 11.50 -8.34
N LEU A 216 8.75 10.31 -7.76
CA LEU A 216 10.01 9.59 -7.58
C LEU A 216 9.87 8.20 -8.19
N TYR A 217 10.55 7.97 -9.30
CA TYR A 217 10.55 6.66 -9.96
C TYR A 217 11.24 5.63 -9.07
N ASN A 218 10.76 4.39 -9.13
CA ASN A 218 11.38 3.31 -8.38
C ASN A 218 12.86 3.16 -8.77
N LEU A 219 13.70 3.03 -7.76
CA LEU A 219 15.13 2.81 -7.95
C LEU A 219 15.36 1.43 -8.60
N ALA A 220 16.24 1.38 -9.58
CA ALA A 220 16.84 0.13 -10.02
C ALA A 220 18.04 -0.16 -9.09
N ASP A 221 18.20 -1.42 -8.69
CA ASP A 221 19.45 -1.87 -8.08
C ASP A 221 20.61 -1.63 -9.07
N LYS A 222 21.84 -1.53 -8.55
CA LYS A 222 23.04 -1.26 -9.37
C LYS A 222 22.98 -2.00 -10.70
N ILE A 223 22.97 -1.22 -11.77
CA ILE A 223 23.19 -1.77 -13.12
C ILE A 223 24.61 -2.35 -13.09
N LEU A 224 24.71 -3.67 -13.13
CA LEU A 224 26.00 -4.31 -13.34
C LEU A 224 26.38 -3.98 -14.78
N ASP A 225 27.46 -3.24 -14.96
CA ASP A 225 28.08 -2.92 -16.27
C ASP A 225 28.69 -4.17 -16.93
N ALA A 226 27.95 -5.28 -16.96
CA ALA A 226 28.35 -6.45 -17.72
C ALA A 226 27.83 -6.26 -19.15
N PRO A 227 28.70 -6.19 -20.15
CA PRO A 227 28.26 -6.12 -21.53
C PRO A 227 27.44 -7.37 -21.85
N ALA A 228 26.18 -7.16 -22.25
CA ALA A 228 25.35 -8.25 -22.75
C ALA A 228 26.02 -8.84 -24.01
N GLN A 229 26.52 -10.08 -23.92
CA GLN A 229 26.92 -10.82 -25.10
C GLN A 229 25.65 -11.09 -25.93
N LYS A 230 25.51 -10.42 -27.05
CA LYS A 230 24.42 -10.68 -28.00
C LYS A 230 24.68 -12.04 -28.67
N THR A 231 23.97 -13.05 -28.21
CA THR A 231 24.06 -14.38 -28.82
C THR A 231 22.93 -14.63 -29.82
N ASP A 232 21.71 -14.16 -29.57
CA ASP A 232 20.55 -14.41 -30.41
C ASP A 232 19.56 -13.23 -30.45
N ARG A 233 18.65 -13.23 -31.43
CA ARG A 233 17.51 -12.31 -31.51
C ARG A 233 16.35 -12.90 -30.70
N TYR A 234 16.03 -12.32 -29.55
CA TYR A 234 14.89 -12.73 -28.73
C TYR A 234 14.18 -11.51 -28.11
N PHE A 235 12.92 -11.70 -27.73
CA PHE A 235 12.18 -10.76 -26.92
C PHE A 235 12.21 -11.24 -25.47
N LEU A 236 12.73 -10.41 -24.56
CA LEU A 236 12.74 -10.70 -23.13
C LEU A 236 11.50 -10.10 -22.47
N PHE A 237 10.65 -10.94 -21.87
CA PHE A 237 9.61 -10.49 -20.97
C PHE A 237 10.11 -10.61 -19.51
N PHE A 238 10.05 -9.50 -18.79
CA PHE A 238 10.44 -9.44 -17.38
C PHE A 238 9.23 -9.07 -16.52
N GLY A 239 8.73 -9.99 -15.70
CA GLY A 239 7.59 -9.75 -14.81
C GLY A 239 6.75 -11.00 -14.56
N ARG A 240 5.67 -10.83 -13.77
CA ARG A 240 4.69 -11.91 -13.57
C ARG A 240 3.94 -12.17 -14.88
N LEU A 241 3.75 -13.45 -15.22
CA LEU A 241 2.92 -13.87 -16.35
C LEU A 241 1.44 -13.69 -15.99
N SER A 242 0.93 -12.48 -16.10
CA SER A 242 -0.45 -12.13 -15.77
C SER A 242 -1.03 -11.17 -16.80
N TYR A 243 -2.34 -11.20 -16.99
CA TYR A 243 -3.05 -10.43 -18.00
C TYR A 243 -2.77 -8.92 -17.88
N GLU A 244 -2.71 -8.40 -16.65
CA GLU A 244 -2.45 -6.97 -16.38
C GLU A 244 -1.03 -6.52 -16.79
N LYS A 245 -0.11 -7.46 -17.06
CA LYS A 245 1.25 -7.18 -17.54
C LYS A 245 1.40 -7.19 -19.06
N GLY A 246 0.29 -7.38 -19.79
CA GLY A 246 0.30 -7.28 -21.26
C GLY A 246 0.96 -8.45 -21.99
N VAL A 247 1.07 -9.63 -21.36
CA VAL A 247 1.74 -10.81 -21.96
C VAL A 247 1.00 -11.34 -23.19
N LYS A 248 -0.28 -10.97 -23.38
CA LYS A 248 -1.14 -11.42 -24.49
C LYS A 248 -1.46 -10.31 -25.50
N THR A 249 -0.79 -9.18 -25.42
CA THR A 249 -0.95 -8.07 -26.39
C THR A 249 0.06 -8.16 -27.51
#